data_39b33ae94ba19810c0f97fc01ce524ba
#
_entry.id   39b33ae94ba19810c0f97fc01ce524ba
#
_cell.length_a   1.000
_cell.length_b   1.000
_cell.length_c   1.000
_cell.angle_alpha   90.00
_cell.angle_beta   90.00
_cell.angle_gamma   90.00
#
_symmetry.space_group_name_H-M   'P 1'
#
loop_
_entity.id
_entity.type
_entity.pdbx_description
1 polymer ?
#
loop_
_entity_poly.entity_id
_entity_poly.type
_entity_poly.pdbx_seq_one_letter_code
_entity_poly.pdbx_strand_id
1 'polypeptide(L)'
;DGRWKIIAKKIFEVYRLKNNAKVLQIGCDKGFLLQDIKEIFPKSKVRGVEVSDYAIKHTNKKISKFIKKGSFYDLPFKKNEFDFVIAIGPVYSLNLADAIKCLKEIKRVGKGKSFITLGSYESERDFKLFRYWTLLGSTILKKKEWIEVLKHTKYSGDYKFNTAKSLNLVQK
;
A
#
# COMPACT_ATOMS: atom_id res chain seq x y z
N ASP A 1 -15.02 -4.49 9.57
CA ASP A 1 -15.03 -5.70 10.41
C ASP A 1 -14.00 -5.66 11.55
N GLY A 2 -13.22 -4.58 11.68
CA GLY A 2 -12.29 -4.34 12.79
C GLY A 2 -10.96 -5.10 12.71
N ARG A 3 -10.72 -5.90 11.69
CA ARG A 3 -9.46 -6.66 11.53
C ARG A 3 -8.23 -5.76 11.41
N TRP A 4 -8.40 -4.57 10.88
CA TRP A 4 -7.31 -3.62 10.68
C TRP A 4 -7.07 -2.71 11.90
N LYS A 5 -7.88 -2.80 12.97
CA LYS A 5 -7.74 -1.93 14.15
C LYS A 5 -6.36 -2.03 14.81
N ILE A 6 -5.84 -3.24 14.94
CA ILE A 6 -4.50 -3.47 15.51
C ILE A 6 -3.43 -2.82 14.61
N ILE A 7 -3.55 -3.00 13.30
CA ILE A 7 -2.63 -2.41 12.31
C ILE A 7 -2.72 -0.89 12.33
N ALA A 8 -3.94 -0.33 12.40
CA ALA A 8 -4.16 1.12 12.48
C ALA A 8 -3.49 1.74 13.72
N LYS A 9 -3.67 1.13 14.91
CA LYS A 9 -2.98 1.55 16.13
C LYS A 9 -1.46 1.50 15.98
N LYS A 10 -0.93 0.37 15.47
CA LYS A 10 0.51 0.18 15.27
C LYS A 10 1.11 1.20 14.29
N ILE A 11 0.39 1.54 13.21
CA ILE A 11 0.82 2.60 12.26
C ILE A 11 0.98 3.93 13.00
N PHE A 12 -0.02 4.35 13.78
CA PHE A 12 0.03 5.62 14.48
C PHE A 12 1.16 5.66 15.53
N GLU A 13 1.37 4.58 16.24
CA GLU A 13 2.43 4.42 17.24
C GLU A 13 3.82 4.44 16.59
N VAL A 14 4.11 3.51 15.68
CA VAL A 14 5.43 3.34 15.05
C VAL A 14 5.86 4.60 14.30
N TYR A 15 4.93 5.21 13.56
CA TYR A 15 5.22 6.42 12.80
C TYR A 15 5.02 7.72 13.61
N ARG A 16 4.68 7.60 14.91
CA ARG A 16 4.41 8.74 15.79
C ARG A 16 3.48 9.76 15.14
N LEU A 17 2.35 9.28 14.62
CA LEU A 17 1.37 10.11 13.95
C LEU A 17 0.49 10.83 14.98
N LYS A 18 0.20 12.09 14.71
CA LYS A 18 -0.78 12.85 15.50
C LYS A 18 -2.21 12.36 15.23
N ASN A 19 -3.11 12.48 16.19
CA ASN A 19 -4.52 12.06 16.04
C ASN A 19 -5.26 12.74 14.87
N ASN A 20 -4.75 13.88 14.38
CA ASN A 20 -5.30 14.60 13.21
C ASN A 20 -4.48 14.39 11.93
N ALA A 21 -3.57 13.41 11.90
CA ALA A 21 -2.71 13.14 10.77
C ALA A 21 -3.49 12.92 9.46
N LYS A 22 -2.91 13.36 8.35
CA LYS A 22 -3.39 13.08 7.00
C LYS A 22 -2.79 11.77 6.52
N VAL A 23 -3.63 10.77 6.27
CA VAL A 23 -3.23 9.43 5.86
C VAL A 23 -3.77 9.12 4.47
N LEU A 24 -2.91 8.66 3.57
CA LEU A 24 -3.28 8.14 2.25
C LEU A 24 -3.08 6.64 2.19
N GLN A 25 -4.09 5.89 1.75
CA GLN A 25 -3.94 4.50 1.33
C GLN A 25 -4.08 4.39 -0.20
N ILE A 26 -3.04 3.90 -0.86
CA ILE A 26 -3.05 3.56 -2.28
C ILE A 26 -3.45 2.09 -2.42
N GLY A 27 -4.40 1.77 -3.31
CA GLY A 27 -5.02 0.46 -3.40
C GLY A 27 -5.79 0.16 -2.11
N CYS A 28 -6.77 1.01 -1.81
CA CYS A 28 -7.48 0.91 -0.54
C CYS A 28 -8.59 -0.14 -0.53
N ASP A 29 -8.82 -0.82 -1.65
CA ASP A 29 -9.92 -1.79 -1.82
C ASP A 29 -11.25 -1.18 -1.31
N LYS A 30 -12.01 -1.90 -0.50
CA LYS A 30 -13.26 -1.45 0.12
C LYS A 30 -13.07 -0.48 1.29
N GLY A 31 -11.85 -0.02 1.57
CA GLY A 31 -11.54 1.01 2.55
C GLY A 31 -11.53 0.56 4.02
N PHE A 32 -11.42 -0.74 4.31
CA PHE A 32 -11.50 -1.26 5.68
C PHE A 32 -10.43 -0.67 6.62
N LEU A 33 -9.16 -0.56 6.17
CA LEU A 33 -8.13 0.08 6.99
C LEU A 33 -8.44 1.56 7.27
N LEU A 34 -8.92 2.29 6.25
CA LEU A 34 -9.29 3.70 6.40
C LEU A 34 -10.47 3.87 7.35
N GLN A 35 -11.43 2.93 7.32
CA GLN A 35 -12.55 2.91 8.25
C GLN A 35 -12.06 2.71 9.68
N ASP A 36 -11.22 1.69 9.92
CA ASP A 36 -10.70 1.39 11.25
C ASP A 36 -9.81 2.54 11.78
N ILE A 37 -9.03 3.22 10.91
CA ILE A 37 -8.31 4.45 11.28
C ILE A 37 -9.28 5.53 11.73
N LYS A 38 -10.36 5.77 11.01
CA LYS A 38 -11.36 6.80 11.36
C LYS A 38 -12.11 6.49 12.65
N GLU A 39 -12.34 5.20 12.93
CA GLU A 39 -12.99 4.78 14.18
C GLU A 39 -12.09 5.00 15.39
N ILE A 40 -10.79 4.71 15.29
CA ILE A 40 -9.84 4.83 16.41
C ILE A 40 -9.33 6.28 16.56
N PHE A 41 -9.09 6.95 15.42
CA PHE A 41 -8.56 8.31 15.35
C PHE A 41 -9.54 9.23 14.59
N PRO A 42 -10.68 9.62 15.20
CA PRO A 42 -11.75 10.35 14.51
C PRO A 42 -11.32 11.68 13.89
N LYS A 43 -10.30 12.33 14.47
CA LYS A 43 -9.73 13.60 13.97
C LYS A 43 -8.80 13.41 12.76
N SER A 44 -8.36 12.16 12.44
CA SER A 44 -7.51 11.90 11.29
C SER A 44 -8.20 12.27 9.98
N LYS A 45 -7.41 12.68 8.98
CA LYS A 45 -7.88 13.00 7.63
C LYS A 45 -7.44 11.89 6.68
N VAL A 46 -8.32 10.91 6.43
CA VAL A 46 -8.01 9.79 5.56
C VAL A 46 -8.37 10.07 4.10
N ARG A 47 -7.61 9.51 3.17
CA ARG A 47 -7.90 9.42 1.74
C ARG A 47 -7.53 8.04 1.23
N GLY A 48 -8.30 7.54 0.25
CA GLY A 48 -8.00 6.33 -0.49
C GLY A 48 -7.99 6.59 -1.98
N VAL A 49 -7.14 5.87 -2.71
CA VAL A 49 -7.17 5.75 -4.17
C VAL A 49 -7.34 4.29 -4.52
N GLU A 50 -8.29 3.99 -5.41
CA GLU A 50 -8.61 2.64 -5.85
C GLU A 50 -8.93 2.64 -7.35
N VAL A 51 -8.51 1.58 -8.06
CA VAL A 51 -8.75 1.42 -9.52
C VAL A 51 -9.99 0.60 -9.80
N SER A 52 -10.39 -0.29 -8.89
CA SER A 52 -11.48 -1.24 -9.05
C SER A 52 -12.84 -0.59 -8.80
N ASP A 53 -13.67 -0.50 -9.85
CA ASP A 53 -15.06 -0.05 -9.71
C ASP A 53 -15.86 -0.94 -8.77
N TYR A 54 -15.60 -2.25 -8.78
CA TYR A 54 -16.24 -3.19 -7.87
C TYR A 54 -15.91 -2.86 -6.41
N ALA A 55 -14.63 -2.66 -6.08
CA ALA A 55 -14.21 -2.34 -4.72
C ALA A 55 -14.84 -1.01 -4.24
N ILE A 56 -14.80 0.01 -5.08
CA ILE A 56 -15.38 1.34 -4.79
C ILE A 56 -16.88 1.23 -4.55
N LYS A 57 -17.62 0.52 -5.43
CA LYS A 57 -19.07 0.31 -5.30
C LYS A 57 -19.45 -0.42 -4.00
N HIS A 58 -18.58 -1.31 -3.50
CA HIS A 58 -18.82 -2.09 -2.29
C HIS A 58 -18.16 -1.49 -1.04
N THR A 59 -17.70 -0.25 -1.12
CA THR A 59 -17.18 0.49 0.03
C THR A 59 -18.31 0.87 0.99
N ASN A 60 -18.04 0.79 2.30
CA ASN A 60 -18.98 1.26 3.31
C ASN A 60 -19.30 2.75 3.10
N LYS A 61 -20.61 3.11 3.14
CA LYS A 61 -21.10 4.48 2.95
C LYS A 61 -20.38 5.52 3.84
N LYS A 62 -19.98 5.14 5.06
CA LYS A 62 -19.28 6.02 5.99
C LYS A 62 -17.89 6.44 5.51
N ILE A 63 -17.23 5.61 4.67
CA ILE A 63 -15.86 5.86 4.21
C ILE A 63 -15.78 6.18 2.71
N SER A 64 -16.81 5.87 1.92
CA SER A 64 -16.81 6.01 0.46
C SER A 64 -16.46 7.43 -0.02
N LYS A 65 -16.92 8.46 0.68
CA LYS A 65 -16.62 9.87 0.37
C LYS A 65 -15.13 10.24 0.46
N PHE A 66 -14.31 9.40 1.08
CA PHE A 66 -12.86 9.60 1.22
C PHE A 66 -12.05 8.81 0.19
N ILE A 67 -12.71 7.96 -0.61
CA ILE A 67 -12.07 7.13 -1.64
C ILE A 67 -12.32 7.77 -3.01
N LYS A 68 -11.25 7.89 -3.80
CA LYS A 68 -11.32 8.34 -5.19
C LYS A 68 -10.91 7.21 -6.12
N LYS A 69 -11.63 7.07 -7.24
CA LYS A 69 -11.15 6.26 -8.35
C LYS A 69 -9.96 6.97 -8.99
N GLY A 70 -8.88 6.24 -9.23
CA GLY A 70 -7.68 6.81 -9.83
C GLY A 70 -6.55 5.83 -9.99
N SER A 71 -5.55 6.23 -10.74
CA SER A 71 -4.32 5.48 -10.94
C SER A 71 -3.44 5.48 -9.68
N PHE A 72 -2.67 4.41 -9.48
CA PHE A 72 -1.69 4.33 -8.39
C PHE A 72 -0.37 5.07 -8.70
N TYR A 73 -0.14 5.42 -9.96
CA TYR A 73 1.08 6.06 -10.47
C TYR A 73 0.87 7.47 -11.04
N ASP A 74 -0.32 8.03 -10.84
CA ASP A 74 -0.69 9.42 -11.14
C ASP A 74 -1.71 9.86 -10.10
N LEU A 75 -1.23 10.32 -8.96
CA LEU A 75 -2.06 10.60 -7.79
C LEU A 75 -2.61 12.02 -7.82
N PRO A 76 -3.94 12.23 -7.66
CA PRO A 76 -4.59 13.54 -7.74
C PRO A 76 -4.40 14.36 -6.45
N PHE A 77 -3.18 14.41 -5.92
CA PHE A 77 -2.84 15.08 -4.67
C PHE A 77 -1.61 15.97 -4.83
N LYS A 78 -1.49 16.96 -3.95
CA LYS A 78 -0.35 17.89 -3.94
C LYS A 78 0.90 17.23 -3.35
N LYS A 79 2.07 17.77 -3.72
CA LYS A 79 3.34 17.41 -3.07
C LYS A 79 3.26 17.64 -1.56
N ASN A 80 3.82 16.71 -0.77
CA ASN A 80 3.87 16.80 0.69
C ASN A 80 2.49 17.01 1.35
N GLU A 81 1.44 16.39 0.81
CA GLU A 81 0.09 16.54 1.36
C GLU A 81 -0.16 15.64 2.56
N PHE A 82 0.43 14.43 2.59
CA PHE A 82 0.13 13.39 3.57
C PHE A 82 1.25 13.19 4.58
N ASP A 83 0.88 13.06 5.85
CA ASP A 83 1.80 12.75 6.95
C ASP A 83 2.23 11.29 6.93
N PHE A 84 1.41 10.40 6.34
CA PHE A 84 1.71 8.99 6.13
C PHE A 84 1.06 8.46 4.85
N VAL A 85 1.80 7.66 4.08
CA VAL A 85 1.30 6.98 2.87
C VAL A 85 1.50 5.47 3.01
N ILE A 86 0.46 4.69 2.74
CA ILE A 86 0.54 3.23 2.79
C ILE A 86 0.07 2.60 1.47
N ALA A 87 0.81 1.60 0.98
CA ALA A 87 0.46 0.81 -0.20
C ALA A 87 0.75 -0.68 0.05
N ILE A 88 -0.28 -1.43 0.40
CA ILE A 88 -0.20 -2.89 0.63
C ILE A 88 -0.70 -3.62 -0.61
N GLY A 89 0.23 -4.10 -1.43
CA GLY A 89 -0.08 -4.79 -2.69
C GLY A 89 0.10 -3.98 -3.97
N PRO A 90 -0.33 -2.71 -4.07
CA PRO A 90 -0.38 -1.97 -5.34
C PRO A 90 0.95 -1.92 -6.10
N VAL A 91 2.07 -1.70 -5.42
CA VAL A 91 3.37 -1.51 -6.10
C VAL A 91 3.73 -2.72 -6.96
N TYR A 92 3.58 -3.94 -6.44
CA TYR A 92 3.93 -5.14 -7.20
C TYR A 92 2.80 -5.68 -8.09
N SER A 93 1.59 -5.12 -7.99
CA SER A 93 0.49 -5.41 -8.93
C SER A 93 0.64 -4.67 -10.26
N LEU A 94 1.45 -3.63 -10.31
CA LEU A 94 1.77 -2.88 -11.52
C LEU A 94 2.91 -3.54 -12.30
N ASN A 95 3.01 -3.27 -13.61
CA ASN A 95 4.24 -3.54 -14.35
C ASN A 95 5.40 -2.69 -13.79
N LEU A 96 6.64 -3.05 -14.08
CA LEU A 96 7.81 -2.40 -13.50
C LEU A 96 7.88 -0.88 -13.75
N ALA A 97 7.54 -0.45 -14.96
CA ALA A 97 7.58 0.98 -15.30
C ALA A 97 6.58 1.80 -14.47
N ASP A 98 5.37 1.29 -14.29
CA ASP A 98 4.34 1.94 -13.49
C ASP A 98 4.58 1.77 -11.98
N ALA A 99 5.20 0.67 -11.55
CA ALA A 99 5.68 0.51 -10.17
C ALA A 99 6.71 1.58 -9.80
N ILE A 100 7.65 1.89 -10.70
CA ILE A 100 8.62 2.97 -10.54
C ILE A 100 7.92 4.34 -10.42
N LYS A 101 6.92 4.62 -11.28
CA LYS A 101 6.13 5.85 -11.17
C LYS A 101 5.36 5.90 -9.85
N CYS A 102 4.73 4.80 -9.43
CA CYS A 102 4.01 4.70 -8.17
C CYS A 102 4.91 5.03 -6.96
N LEU A 103 6.14 4.49 -6.93
CA LEU A 103 7.11 4.81 -5.87
C LEU A 103 7.49 6.30 -5.85
N LYS A 104 7.66 6.92 -7.04
CA LYS A 104 7.91 8.37 -7.15
C LYS A 104 6.72 9.19 -6.66
N GLU A 105 5.50 8.77 -6.97
CA GLU A 105 4.26 9.42 -6.52
C GLU A 105 4.08 9.30 -5.00
N ILE A 106 4.30 8.11 -4.40
CA ILE A 106 4.30 7.92 -2.94
C ILE A 106 5.22 8.94 -2.28
N LYS A 107 6.44 9.08 -2.80
CA LYS A 107 7.42 10.05 -2.30
C LYS A 107 6.95 11.49 -2.51
N ARG A 108 6.35 11.81 -3.67
CA ARG A 108 5.90 13.15 -4.01
C ARG A 108 4.79 13.64 -3.08
N VAL A 109 3.78 12.80 -2.83
CA VAL A 109 2.60 13.18 -2.04
C VAL A 109 2.83 13.07 -0.53
N GLY A 110 3.77 12.23 -0.10
CA GLY A 110 4.10 12.02 1.32
C GLY A 110 5.15 13.00 1.85
N LYS A 111 5.12 13.23 3.15
CA LYS A 111 6.11 14.02 3.90
C LYS A 111 7.28 13.17 4.43
N GLY A 112 7.59 12.06 3.76
CA GLY A 112 8.70 11.17 4.09
C GLY A 112 8.34 9.90 4.86
N LYS A 113 7.18 9.82 5.52
CA LYS A 113 6.74 8.60 6.20
C LYS A 113 5.82 7.79 5.28
N SER A 114 6.24 6.58 4.94
CA SER A 114 5.41 5.67 4.13
C SER A 114 5.77 4.22 4.41
N PHE A 115 4.83 3.31 4.12
CA PHE A 115 5.03 1.88 4.18
C PHE A 115 4.46 1.21 2.94
N ILE A 116 5.24 0.31 2.33
CA ILE A 116 4.82 -0.46 1.16
C ILE A 116 5.09 -1.95 1.33
N THR A 117 4.38 -2.78 0.58
CA THR A 117 4.75 -4.18 0.41
C THR A 117 5.19 -4.44 -1.03
N LEU A 118 6.19 -5.33 -1.18
CA LEU A 118 6.82 -5.69 -2.44
C LEU A 118 6.75 -7.21 -2.61
N GLY A 119 6.27 -7.68 -3.75
CA GLY A 119 6.28 -9.10 -4.11
C GLY A 119 7.70 -9.55 -4.45
N SER A 120 8.21 -10.53 -3.73
CA SER A 120 9.61 -10.98 -3.90
C SER A 120 9.74 -12.49 -3.80
N TYR A 121 10.88 -13.02 -4.26
CA TYR A 121 11.22 -14.42 -4.17
C TYR A 121 12.72 -14.62 -3.97
N GLU A 122 13.10 -15.80 -3.45
CA GLU A 122 14.49 -16.19 -3.22
C GLU A 122 14.89 -17.39 -4.07
N SER A 123 13.93 -18.29 -4.36
CA SER A 123 14.12 -19.48 -5.20
C SER A 123 13.03 -19.60 -6.26
N GLU A 124 13.25 -20.45 -7.25
CA GLU A 124 12.24 -20.72 -8.28
C GLU A 124 10.96 -21.31 -7.68
N ARG A 125 11.07 -22.18 -6.68
CA ARG A 125 9.92 -22.71 -5.94
C ARG A 125 9.15 -21.60 -5.23
N ASP A 126 9.84 -20.67 -4.55
CA ASP A 126 9.23 -19.51 -3.87
C ASP A 126 8.51 -18.61 -4.89
N PHE A 127 9.13 -18.38 -6.06
CA PHE A 127 8.50 -17.66 -7.17
C PHE A 127 7.19 -18.31 -7.63
N LYS A 128 7.23 -19.63 -7.91
CA LYS A 128 6.03 -20.36 -8.36
C LYS A 128 4.92 -20.28 -7.32
N LEU A 129 5.20 -20.56 -6.05
CA LEU A 129 4.20 -20.50 -4.97
C LEU A 129 3.63 -19.11 -4.83
N PHE A 130 4.45 -18.07 -4.82
CA PHE A 130 3.99 -16.69 -4.71
C PHE A 130 3.17 -16.29 -5.94
N ARG A 131 3.59 -16.67 -7.14
CA ARG A 131 2.89 -16.39 -8.39
C ARG A 131 1.51 -17.06 -8.45
N TYR A 132 1.36 -18.29 -7.95
CA TYR A 132 0.07 -18.95 -7.83
C TYR A 132 -0.85 -18.30 -6.80
N TRP A 133 -0.28 -17.79 -5.71
CA TRP A 133 -1.05 -17.16 -4.65
C TRP A 133 -1.53 -15.76 -5.04
N THR A 134 -0.69 -14.97 -5.70
CA THR A 134 -1.03 -13.59 -6.06
C THR A 134 -1.81 -13.53 -7.38
N LEU A 135 -3.06 -13.10 -7.32
CA LEU A 135 -3.89 -12.95 -8.51
C LEU A 135 -3.48 -11.76 -9.38
N LEU A 136 -2.96 -10.71 -8.76
CA LEU A 136 -2.69 -9.42 -9.40
C LEU A 136 -1.20 -9.08 -9.50
N GLY A 137 -0.31 -9.90 -8.94
CA GLY A 137 1.13 -9.62 -8.95
C GLY A 137 1.71 -9.66 -10.36
N SER A 138 2.10 -8.50 -10.88
CA SER A 138 2.75 -8.36 -12.19
C SER A 138 4.26 -8.24 -12.08
N THR A 139 4.76 -7.52 -11.08
CA THR A 139 6.19 -7.32 -10.84
C THR A 139 6.62 -8.05 -9.59
N ILE A 140 7.22 -9.24 -9.76
CA ILE A 140 7.75 -10.07 -8.69
C ILE A 140 9.25 -10.21 -8.94
N LEU A 141 10.07 -9.55 -8.13
CA LEU A 141 11.53 -9.46 -8.31
C LEU A 141 12.27 -10.14 -7.15
N LYS A 142 13.54 -10.45 -7.34
CA LYS A 142 14.43 -10.81 -6.23
C LYS A 142 14.61 -9.61 -5.30
N LYS A 143 14.85 -9.85 -4.02
CA LYS A 143 15.06 -8.77 -3.04
C LYS A 143 16.12 -7.76 -3.49
N LYS A 144 17.27 -8.25 -4.03
CA LYS A 144 18.33 -7.40 -4.53
C LYS A 144 17.88 -6.47 -5.67
N GLU A 145 17.03 -6.96 -6.56
CA GLU A 145 16.52 -6.18 -7.68
C GLU A 145 15.55 -5.08 -7.19
N TRP A 146 14.68 -5.41 -6.24
CA TRP A 146 13.85 -4.39 -5.59
C TRP A 146 14.67 -3.31 -4.89
N ILE A 147 15.80 -3.67 -4.23
CA ILE A 147 16.70 -2.69 -3.60
C ILE A 147 17.23 -1.70 -4.64
N GLU A 148 17.61 -2.16 -5.84
CA GLU A 148 18.04 -1.26 -6.91
C GLU A 148 16.90 -0.36 -7.43
N VAL A 149 15.68 -0.89 -7.56
CA VAL A 149 14.49 -0.08 -7.89
C VAL A 149 14.22 0.98 -6.83
N LEU A 150 14.30 0.64 -5.53
CA LEU A 150 14.13 1.59 -4.44
C LEU A 150 15.20 2.69 -4.45
N LYS A 151 16.47 2.32 -4.69
CA LYS A 151 17.58 3.28 -4.87
C LYS A 151 17.33 4.22 -6.06
N HIS A 152 17.00 3.65 -7.22
CA HIS A 152 16.71 4.42 -8.43
C HIS A 152 15.58 5.43 -8.23
N THR A 153 14.52 5.05 -7.53
CA THR A 153 13.38 5.93 -7.23
C THR A 153 13.65 6.88 -6.06
N LYS A 154 14.79 6.70 -5.37
CA LYS A 154 15.13 7.38 -4.11
C LYS A 154 13.99 7.24 -3.09
N TYR A 155 13.34 6.07 -3.04
CA TYR A 155 12.32 5.76 -2.04
C TYR A 155 12.98 5.63 -0.67
N SER A 156 12.46 6.35 0.32
CA SER A 156 13.03 6.44 1.68
C SER A 156 12.07 5.98 2.77
N GLY A 157 10.90 5.46 2.41
CA GLY A 157 9.95 4.90 3.36
C GLY A 157 10.29 3.45 3.74
N ASP A 158 9.53 2.91 4.67
CA ASP A 158 9.64 1.51 5.07
C ASP A 158 9.00 0.58 4.05
N TYR A 159 9.51 -0.64 3.98
CA TYR A 159 8.97 -1.67 3.10
C TYR A 159 9.09 -3.07 3.72
N LYS A 160 8.22 -3.96 3.26
CA LYS A 160 8.25 -5.39 3.59
C LYS A 160 8.22 -6.22 2.31
N PHE A 161 9.10 -7.20 2.21
CA PHE A 161 9.01 -8.20 1.17
C PHE A 161 7.96 -9.26 1.54
N ASN A 162 6.99 -9.46 0.64
CA ASN A 162 6.09 -10.59 0.66
C ASN A 162 6.70 -11.68 -0.22
N THR A 163 7.01 -12.82 0.39
CA THR A 163 7.52 -14.03 -0.27
C THR A 163 6.61 -15.20 0.11
N ALA A 164 6.69 -16.32 -0.60
CA ALA A 164 5.94 -17.52 -0.21
C ALA A 164 6.24 -17.91 1.24
N LYS A 165 7.52 -17.84 1.66
CA LYS A 165 7.93 -18.12 3.04
C LYS A 165 7.30 -17.14 4.03
N SER A 166 7.33 -15.82 3.76
CA SER A 166 6.79 -14.81 4.69
C SER A 166 5.26 -14.88 4.83
N LEU A 167 4.59 -15.53 3.90
CA LEU A 167 3.14 -15.73 3.85
C LEU A 167 2.74 -17.16 4.22
N ASN A 168 3.70 -18.03 4.60
CA ASN A 168 3.50 -19.44 4.93
C ASN A 168 2.77 -20.21 3.81
N LEU A 169 3.10 -19.92 2.55
CA LEU A 169 2.50 -20.61 1.41
C LEU A 169 3.11 -22.00 1.27
N VAL A 170 2.25 -22.99 1.15
CA VAL A 170 2.62 -24.38 0.91
C VAL A 170 2.00 -24.86 -0.39
N GLN A 171 2.68 -25.77 -1.08
CA GLN A 171 2.09 -26.47 -2.20
C GLN A 171 1.06 -27.45 -1.66
N LYS A 172 -0.20 -27.28 -2.08
CA LYS A 172 -1.24 -28.28 -1.84
C LYS A 172 -1.13 -29.41 -2.85
#